data_3e7086a7c0e41cf0e28e2522454963d0
#
_entry.id   3e7086a7c0e41cf0e28e2522454963d0
#
_cell.length_a   1.000
_cell.length_b   1.000
_cell.length_c   1.000
_cell.angle_alpha   90.00
_cell.angle_beta   90.00
_cell.angle_gamma   90.00
#
_symmetry.space_group_name_H-M   'P 1'
#
loop_
_entity.id
_entity.type
_entity.pdbx_description
1 polymer ?
#
loop_
_entity_poly.entity_id
_entity_poly.type
_entity_poly.pdbx_seq_one_letter_code
_entity_poly.pdbx_strand_id
1 'polypeptide(L)'
;MAFFSKRAYGERFAGISGKKIEAKSDIRKTIFAKVFSTPLIDTHEHLIEERDRLNGSNSRIQSNDWSFLLSHYINSDMLTCGMPHTEYDRFFSRDTAALDKWKILAPYWPAVRNTGYGMAVEIAIQQLYDVPELSGETIAKVVSGYEKVCRKGFYREILCEKGGIESCQVNALEQPFRKTAMPTLLMQDISIVGMFAGPDIDTYAKPAGIEVKTLSDWYRVIDWWIETYGPYAVAVKSQNAYGRDIDYEDVPVEQAGPVFTKRMSGEDLTSQERKLLEDHLFWYSVKAATKANLPVKLHTGYYAGQNGMPLSRLINNPDSAARLCKEAPDARFVFMHICYPYYEEILSVAKHYTNAYIDMCWSWIINPIAAKDFLKKYLVTAPANKILTFGGDYIPVEPVLGHAVVARRGIALALSELVEEGWLSLDRADELADMIMHDNARKIFNLPEKNKNLGAVRWPA
;
A
#
# COMPACT_ATOMS: atom_id res chain seq x y z
N MET A 1 8.46 -24.73 8.43
CA MET A 1 8.40 -24.29 9.83
C MET A 1 9.79 -24.41 10.42
N ALA A 2 10.56 -23.39 10.42
CA ALA A 2 11.70 -23.14 11.31
C ALA A 2 12.44 -21.92 10.78
N PHE A 3 12.95 -21.16 11.72
CA PHE A 3 14.08 -20.23 11.55
C PHE A 3 13.76 -18.74 11.57
N PHE A 4 13.18 -18.33 12.70
CA PHE A 4 13.62 -17.04 13.22
C PHE A 4 14.17 -17.29 14.64
N SER A 5 15.50 -17.38 14.79
CA SER A 5 16.08 -17.48 16.12
C SER A 5 15.86 -16.14 16.83
N LYS A 6 15.24 -16.18 18.01
CA LYS A 6 14.99 -15.01 18.88
C LYS A 6 16.24 -14.13 19.15
N ARG A 7 17.42 -14.66 18.88
CA ARG A 7 18.71 -13.98 19.11
C ARG A 7 19.17 -13.07 17.98
N ALA A 8 18.74 -13.35 16.71
CA ALA A 8 19.22 -12.61 15.55
C ALA A 8 18.49 -11.27 15.32
N TYR A 9 17.25 -11.13 15.79
CA TYR A 9 16.46 -9.91 15.57
C TYR A 9 16.77 -8.79 16.55
N GLY A 10 16.98 -9.08 17.83
CA GLY A 10 17.24 -8.05 18.84
C GLY A 10 18.59 -7.34 18.70
N GLU A 11 19.58 -7.98 18.07
CA GLU A 11 20.94 -7.43 17.93
C GLU A 11 21.14 -6.70 16.58
N ARG A 12 20.32 -6.99 15.53
CA ARG A 12 20.46 -6.38 14.20
C ARG A 12 19.71 -5.06 14.04
N PHE A 13 18.70 -4.80 14.85
CA PHE A 13 17.92 -3.58 14.76
C PHE A 13 18.37 -2.53 15.79
N ALA A 14 19.66 -2.23 15.83
CA ALA A 14 20.13 -1.00 16.42
C ALA A 14 19.42 0.18 15.71
N GLY A 15 18.94 1.13 16.49
CA GLY A 15 18.10 2.22 15.99
C GLY A 15 18.68 2.96 14.80
N ILE A 16 17.82 3.69 14.10
CA ILE A 16 18.07 4.50 12.90
C ILE A 16 19.32 5.39 12.98
N SER A 17 19.84 5.63 14.18
CA SER A 17 21.05 6.42 14.44
C SER A 17 22.26 5.59 14.88
N GLY A 18 22.27 4.26 14.73
CA GLY A 18 23.32 3.40 15.26
C GLY A 18 23.39 3.31 16.79
N LYS A 19 22.54 4.05 17.52
CA LYS A 19 22.40 3.92 18.95
C LYS A 19 21.40 2.82 19.28
N LYS A 20 21.83 1.84 20.09
CA LYS A 20 20.92 0.85 20.70
C LYS A 20 19.77 1.62 21.36
N ILE A 21 18.53 1.32 20.92
CA ILE A 21 17.35 1.73 21.69
C ILE A 21 17.37 0.81 22.91
N GLU A 22 17.95 1.28 24.00
CA GLU A 22 17.79 0.62 25.27
C GLU A 22 16.30 0.65 25.62
N ALA A 23 15.70 -0.53 25.67
CA ALA A 23 14.36 -0.65 26.17
C ALA A 23 14.35 -0.17 27.62
N LYS A 24 13.67 0.94 27.88
CA LYS A 24 13.65 1.61 29.18
C LYS A 24 12.99 0.76 30.26
N SER A 25 12.25 -0.31 29.91
CA SER A 25 11.57 -1.21 30.82
C SER A 25 11.57 -2.65 30.29
N ASP A 26 11.39 -3.63 31.18
CA ASP A 26 11.22 -5.02 30.77
C ASP A 26 9.95 -5.24 29.93
N ILE A 27 8.92 -4.41 30.12
CA ILE A 27 7.71 -4.36 29.29
C ILE A 27 8.08 -4.08 27.83
N ARG A 28 8.86 -3.03 27.56
CA ARG A 28 9.30 -2.70 26.20
C ARG A 28 10.11 -3.81 25.58
N LYS A 29 11.04 -4.42 26.30
CA LYS A 29 11.84 -5.55 25.78
C LYS A 29 10.95 -6.71 25.35
N THR A 30 9.97 -7.06 26.18
CA THR A 30 9.05 -8.16 25.90
C THR A 30 8.18 -7.87 24.67
N ILE A 31 7.57 -6.68 24.61
CA ILE A 31 6.69 -6.29 23.49
C ILE A 31 7.50 -6.14 22.19
N PHE A 32 8.69 -5.53 22.24
CA PHE A 32 9.54 -5.44 21.05
C PHE A 32 9.95 -6.82 20.55
N ALA A 33 10.33 -7.74 21.43
CA ALA A 33 10.66 -9.11 21.06
C ALA A 33 9.46 -9.81 20.40
N LYS A 34 8.25 -9.65 20.93
CA LYS A 34 7.01 -10.18 20.36
C LYS A 34 6.76 -9.59 18.97
N VAL A 35 6.66 -8.28 18.84
CA VAL A 35 6.33 -7.59 17.58
C VAL A 35 7.35 -7.89 16.48
N PHE A 36 8.65 -7.90 16.81
CA PHE A 36 9.69 -8.19 15.82
C PHE A 36 9.76 -9.67 15.42
N SER A 37 9.22 -10.59 16.22
CA SER A 37 9.10 -12.02 15.88
C SER A 37 7.76 -12.40 15.24
N THR A 38 6.75 -11.53 15.31
CA THR A 38 5.43 -11.74 14.70
C THR A 38 5.49 -11.44 13.20
N PRO A 39 5.02 -12.35 12.34
CA PRO A 39 4.96 -12.08 10.91
C PRO A 39 4.00 -10.94 10.58
N LEU A 40 4.19 -10.30 9.42
CA LEU A 40 3.29 -9.30 8.85
C LEU A 40 2.56 -9.88 7.65
N ILE A 41 1.32 -9.46 7.46
CA ILE A 41 0.67 -9.49 6.15
C ILE A 41 0.68 -8.07 5.61
N ASP A 42 1.26 -7.91 4.43
CA ASP A 42 1.32 -6.65 3.73
C ASP A 42 0.03 -6.47 2.91
N THR A 43 -0.78 -5.49 3.31
CA THR A 43 -2.12 -5.30 2.79
C THR A 43 -2.18 -4.45 1.53
N HIS A 44 -1.07 -3.84 1.12
CA HIS A 44 -1.06 -3.03 -0.10
C HIS A 44 0.34 -2.74 -0.63
N GLU A 45 0.53 -3.03 -1.91
CA GLU A 45 1.74 -2.75 -2.68
C GLU A 45 1.43 -2.38 -4.13
N HIS A 46 2.41 -1.76 -4.77
CA HIS A 46 2.48 -1.53 -6.22
C HIS A 46 3.70 -2.21 -6.86
N LEU A 47 4.21 -3.25 -6.22
CA LEU A 47 5.44 -3.93 -6.65
C LEU A 47 5.37 -4.35 -8.11
N ILE A 48 6.43 -4.04 -8.86
CA ILE A 48 6.63 -4.62 -10.19
C ILE A 48 7.00 -6.10 -10.07
N GLU A 49 6.77 -6.89 -11.11
CA GLU A 49 7.22 -8.28 -11.12
C GLU A 49 8.76 -8.37 -11.05
N GLU A 50 9.28 -9.36 -10.31
CA GLU A 50 10.72 -9.60 -10.21
C GLU A 50 11.35 -9.77 -11.60
N ARG A 51 10.68 -10.49 -12.52
CA ARG A 51 11.08 -10.64 -13.91
C ARG A 51 11.21 -9.30 -14.62
N ASP A 52 10.23 -8.42 -14.49
CA ASP A 52 10.19 -7.13 -15.17
C ASP A 52 11.30 -6.22 -14.67
N ARG A 53 11.59 -6.30 -13.35
CA ARG A 53 12.74 -5.62 -12.75
C ARG A 53 14.07 -6.10 -13.36
N LEU A 54 14.27 -7.42 -13.44
CA LEU A 54 15.51 -8.01 -13.95
C LEU A 54 15.76 -7.67 -15.42
N ASN A 55 14.70 -7.62 -16.21
CA ASN A 55 14.77 -7.34 -17.65
C ASN A 55 14.70 -5.84 -17.98
N GLY A 56 14.41 -4.99 -17.01
CA GLY A 56 14.17 -3.55 -17.25
C GLY A 56 13.00 -3.28 -18.19
N SER A 57 12.03 -4.21 -18.28
CA SER A 57 10.94 -4.18 -19.26
C SER A 57 9.69 -3.42 -18.78
N ASN A 58 9.64 -3.03 -17.50
CA ASN A 58 8.51 -2.31 -16.95
C ASN A 58 8.70 -0.79 -17.12
N SER A 59 7.64 -0.09 -17.55
CA SER A 59 7.66 1.38 -17.74
C SER A 59 7.84 2.17 -16.42
N ARG A 60 7.63 1.54 -15.28
CA ARG A 60 7.83 2.15 -13.95
C ARG A 60 9.27 2.09 -13.47
N ILE A 61 10.15 1.39 -14.16
CA ILE A 61 11.58 1.35 -13.84
C ILE A 61 12.25 2.55 -14.48
N GLN A 62 12.52 3.58 -13.68
CA GLN A 62 13.18 4.81 -14.13
C GLN A 62 14.70 4.60 -14.29
N SER A 63 15.33 3.83 -13.41
CA SER A 63 16.76 3.50 -13.47
C SER A 63 17.02 2.04 -13.10
N ASN A 64 18.18 1.52 -13.51
CA ASN A 64 18.59 0.13 -13.26
C ASN A 64 19.72 0.04 -12.23
N ASP A 65 19.90 1.03 -11.40
CA ASP A 65 20.90 1.08 -10.33
C ASP A 65 20.26 1.41 -8.98
N TRP A 66 21.07 1.60 -7.96
CA TRP A 66 20.64 1.88 -6.61
C TRP A 66 19.64 3.06 -6.48
N SER A 67 19.64 4.01 -7.42
CA SER A 67 18.70 5.13 -7.40
C SER A 67 17.24 4.68 -7.57
N PHE A 68 17.01 3.45 -8.07
CA PHE A 68 15.68 2.86 -8.12
C PHE A 68 15.01 2.77 -6.74
N LEU A 69 15.78 2.59 -5.66
CA LEU A 69 15.26 2.60 -4.29
C LEU A 69 14.61 3.93 -3.91
N LEU A 70 15.02 5.03 -4.58
CA LEU A 70 14.54 6.38 -4.32
C LEU A 70 13.44 6.80 -5.31
N SER A 71 13.05 5.94 -6.24
CA SER A 71 12.13 6.29 -7.33
C SER A 71 10.67 6.45 -6.91
N HIS A 72 10.33 6.07 -5.66
CA HIS A 72 8.96 6.16 -5.15
C HIS A 72 8.94 6.80 -3.76
N TYR A 73 8.05 7.74 -3.55
CA TYR A 73 7.83 8.57 -2.37
C TYR A 73 8.95 9.56 -2.05
N ILE A 74 10.16 9.14 -1.68
CA ILE A 74 11.25 10.05 -1.35
C ILE A 74 11.66 10.95 -2.54
N ASN A 75 11.39 10.52 -3.76
CA ASN A 75 11.56 11.35 -4.95
C ASN A 75 10.74 12.65 -4.86
N SER A 76 9.55 12.61 -4.22
CA SER A 76 8.77 13.81 -3.95
C SER A 76 9.43 14.73 -2.94
N ASP A 77 10.02 14.17 -1.88
CA ASP A 77 10.75 14.96 -0.88
C ASP A 77 12.00 15.62 -1.48
N MET A 78 12.66 14.95 -2.41
CA MET A 78 13.80 15.52 -3.15
C MET A 78 13.40 16.79 -3.91
N LEU A 79 12.26 16.77 -4.61
CA LEU A 79 11.71 17.95 -5.29
C LEU A 79 11.25 19.01 -4.29
N THR A 80 10.54 18.60 -3.24
CA THR A 80 10.01 19.51 -2.21
C THR A 80 11.10 20.25 -1.45
N CYS A 81 12.28 19.63 -1.23
CA CYS A 81 13.41 20.28 -0.58
C CYS A 81 14.22 21.19 -1.54
N GLY A 82 13.80 21.32 -2.79
CA GLY A 82 14.36 22.27 -3.75
C GLY A 82 15.29 21.68 -4.81
N MET A 83 15.32 20.35 -5.00
CA MET A 83 16.06 19.77 -6.13
C MET A 83 15.42 20.23 -7.45
N PRO A 84 16.18 20.85 -8.36
CA PRO A 84 15.67 21.24 -9.68
C PRO A 84 15.26 20.01 -10.51
N HIS A 85 14.21 20.13 -11.32
CA HIS A 85 13.78 19.04 -12.20
C HIS A 85 14.89 18.54 -13.13
N THR A 86 15.79 19.40 -13.58
CA THR A 86 16.95 19.01 -14.40
C THR A 86 17.92 18.09 -13.65
N GLU A 87 18.13 18.30 -12.35
CA GLU A 87 18.95 17.41 -11.52
C GLU A 87 18.20 16.13 -11.17
N TYR A 88 16.90 16.22 -10.89
CA TYR A 88 16.01 15.08 -10.69
C TYR A 88 16.04 14.14 -11.90
N ASP A 89 15.84 14.65 -13.11
CA ASP A 89 15.87 13.87 -14.35
C ASP A 89 17.23 13.22 -14.57
N ARG A 90 18.33 13.96 -14.32
CA ARG A 90 19.69 13.40 -14.38
C ARG A 90 19.92 12.31 -13.33
N PHE A 91 19.41 12.48 -12.12
CA PHE A 91 19.53 11.48 -11.04
C PHE A 91 18.89 10.15 -11.43
N PHE A 92 17.70 10.18 -12.04
CA PHE A 92 16.99 8.96 -12.46
C PHE A 92 17.36 8.51 -13.88
N SER A 93 18.17 9.27 -14.63
CA SER A 93 18.60 8.90 -15.97
C SER A 93 19.47 7.64 -15.94
N ARG A 94 19.28 6.76 -16.93
CA ARG A 94 20.15 5.59 -17.18
C ARG A 94 21.51 5.98 -17.74
N ASP A 95 21.65 7.18 -18.30
CA ASP A 95 22.89 7.69 -18.85
C ASP A 95 23.81 8.27 -17.78
N THR A 96 23.32 8.51 -16.57
CA THR A 96 24.13 8.98 -15.44
C THR A 96 24.76 7.78 -14.73
N ALA A 97 26.08 7.78 -14.63
CA ALA A 97 26.79 6.70 -13.94
C ALA A 97 26.36 6.59 -12.46
N ALA A 98 26.17 5.36 -11.97
CA ALA A 98 25.61 5.08 -10.65
C ALA A 98 26.35 5.80 -9.50
N LEU A 99 27.69 5.92 -9.58
CA LEU A 99 28.49 6.66 -8.59
C LEU A 99 28.29 8.17 -8.66
N ASP A 100 28.05 8.72 -9.87
CA ASP A 100 27.85 10.17 -10.04
C ASP A 100 26.49 10.64 -9.54
N LYS A 101 25.50 9.75 -9.48
CA LYS A 101 24.19 10.02 -8.91
C LYS A 101 24.27 10.47 -7.45
N TRP A 102 25.24 9.95 -6.68
CA TRP A 102 25.46 10.43 -5.33
C TRP A 102 25.84 11.92 -5.29
N LYS A 103 26.67 12.39 -6.22
CA LYS A 103 27.05 13.82 -6.28
C LYS A 103 25.84 14.73 -6.51
N ILE A 104 24.84 14.24 -7.25
CA ILE A 104 23.59 14.96 -7.48
C ILE A 104 22.73 14.95 -6.22
N LEU A 105 22.60 13.80 -5.53
CA LEU A 105 21.77 13.64 -4.35
C LEU A 105 22.35 14.30 -3.10
N ALA A 106 23.68 14.26 -2.93
CA ALA A 106 24.37 14.65 -1.71
C ALA A 106 23.98 16.02 -1.11
N PRO A 107 23.74 17.09 -1.90
CA PRO A 107 23.30 18.37 -1.37
C PRO A 107 21.90 18.33 -0.72
N TYR A 108 21.03 17.43 -1.16
CA TYR A 108 19.62 17.32 -0.76
C TYR A 108 19.40 16.24 0.32
N TRP A 109 20.25 15.21 0.35
CA TRP A 109 20.11 14.05 1.25
C TRP A 109 19.97 14.42 2.73
N PRO A 110 20.75 15.36 3.30
CA PRO A 110 20.59 15.77 4.70
C PRO A 110 19.19 16.32 5.05
N ALA A 111 18.49 16.93 4.09
CA ALA A 111 17.15 17.47 4.31
C ALA A 111 16.06 16.40 4.27
N VAL A 112 16.22 15.33 3.48
CA VAL A 112 15.17 14.33 3.25
C VAL A 112 15.37 13.01 4.01
N ARG A 113 16.60 12.69 4.46
CA ARG A 113 16.91 11.41 5.12
C ARG A 113 16.14 11.16 6.43
N ASN A 114 15.64 12.22 7.09
CA ASN A 114 14.90 12.13 8.34
C ASN A 114 13.38 12.03 8.16
N THR A 115 12.87 12.18 6.93
CA THR A 115 11.45 11.92 6.66
C THR A 115 11.18 10.42 6.79
N GLY A 116 9.92 10.03 6.95
CA GLY A 116 9.57 8.61 6.99
C GLY A 116 10.03 7.86 5.73
N TYR A 117 9.97 8.50 4.56
CA TYR A 117 10.47 7.97 3.30
C TYR A 117 11.99 7.79 3.31
N GLY A 118 12.72 8.81 3.76
CA GLY A 118 14.18 8.74 3.90
C GLY A 118 14.62 7.67 4.87
N MET A 119 13.93 7.55 6.02
CA MET A 119 14.21 6.50 7.01
C MET A 119 14.03 5.10 6.42
N ALA A 120 12.95 4.84 5.67
CA ALA A 120 12.71 3.53 5.08
C ALA A 120 13.82 3.15 4.06
N VAL A 121 14.20 4.09 3.20
CA VAL A 121 15.29 3.88 2.24
C VAL A 121 16.63 3.65 2.95
N GLU A 122 16.98 4.46 3.95
CA GLU A 122 18.25 4.34 4.65
C GLU A 122 18.35 3.02 5.43
N ILE A 123 17.28 2.59 6.11
CA ILE A 123 17.23 1.29 6.80
C ILE A 123 17.37 0.14 5.78
N ALA A 124 16.71 0.21 4.63
CA ALA A 124 16.86 -0.79 3.60
C ALA A 124 18.32 -0.91 3.11
N ILE A 125 18.96 0.22 2.81
CA ILE A 125 20.36 0.29 2.39
C ILE A 125 21.30 -0.29 3.46
N GLN A 126 21.11 0.08 4.71
CA GLN A 126 21.90 -0.42 5.84
C GLN A 126 21.82 -1.95 5.94
N GLN A 127 20.63 -2.51 5.84
CA GLN A 127 20.39 -3.94 6.04
C GLN A 127 20.74 -4.81 4.84
N LEU A 128 20.56 -4.28 3.63
CA LEU A 128 20.83 -5.02 2.41
C LEU A 128 22.29 -4.99 2.00
N TYR A 129 22.96 -3.88 2.26
CA TYR A 129 24.32 -3.64 1.75
C TYR A 129 25.40 -3.57 2.84
N ASP A 130 25.00 -3.77 4.10
CA ASP A 130 25.90 -3.78 5.27
C ASP A 130 26.76 -2.49 5.32
N VAL A 131 26.09 -1.35 5.25
CA VAL A 131 26.68 -0.02 5.38
C VAL A 131 26.02 0.73 6.54
N PRO A 132 26.73 1.62 7.26
CA PRO A 132 26.14 2.35 8.38
C PRO A 132 25.15 3.45 7.94
N GLU A 133 25.34 4.01 6.75
CA GLU A 133 24.50 5.07 6.17
C GLU A 133 24.77 5.20 4.67
N LEU A 134 23.89 5.93 3.97
CA LEU A 134 24.12 6.38 2.59
C LEU A 134 24.97 7.65 2.62
N SER A 135 26.18 7.58 2.10
CA SER A 135 27.13 8.71 2.07
C SER A 135 28.15 8.59 0.93
N GLY A 136 28.97 9.63 0.74
CA GLY A 136 30.06 9.59 -0.24
C GLY A 136 31.11 8.51 0.04
N GLU A 137 31.27 8.10 1.29
CA GLU A 137 32.22 7.04 1.67
C GLU A 137 31.66 5.64 1.41
N THR A 138 30.33 5.49 1.46
CA THR A 138 29.64 4.19 1.37
C THR A 138 29.03 3.91 0.00
N ILE A 139 28.87 4.93 -0.85
CA ILE A 139 28.16 4.82 -2.14
C ILE A 139 28.70 3.70 -3.04
N ALA A 140 30.00 3.51 -3.10
CA ALA A 140 30.60 2.44 -3.92
C ALA A 140 30.14 1.04 -3.44
N LYS A 141 29.99 0.86 -2.12
CA LYS A 141 29.47 -0.37 -1.52
C LYS A 141 27.99 -0.53 -1.77
N VAL A 142 27.21 0.56 -1.75
CA VAL A 142 25.77 0.58 -2.09
C VAL A 142 25.55 0.19 -3.54
N VAL A 143 26.29 0.76 -4.49
CA VAL A 143 26.23 0.40 -5.92
C VAL A 143 26.49 -1.09 -6.11
N SER A 144 27.61 -1.58 -5.60
CA SER A 144 27.99 -3.00 -5.69
C SER A 144 27.00 -3.92 -4.96
N GLY A 145 26.41 -3.46 -3.86
CA GLY A 145 25.38 -4.18 -3.10
C GLY A 145 24.09 -4.31 -3.88
N TYR A 146 23.65 -3.24 -4.52
CA TYR A 146 22.46 -3.25 -5.38
C TYR A 146 22.59 -4.24 -6.54
N GLU A 147 23.73 -4.24 -7.23
CA GLU A 147 24.01 -5.17 -8.34
C GLU A 147 23.89 -6.64 -7.89
N LYS A 148 24.37 -6.98 -6.69
CA LYS A 148 24.32 -8.34 -6.15
C LYS A 148 22.90 -8.82 -5.83
N VAL A 149 21.98 -7.93 -5.48
CA VAL A 149 20.59 -8.29 -5.18
C VAL A 149 19.70 -8.29 -6.41
N CYS A 150 20.14 -7.77 -7.55
CA CYS A 150 19.43 -7.87 -8.83
C CYS A 150 19.52 -9.29 -9.40
N ARG A 151 18.82 -10.23 -8.77
CA ARG A 151 18.83 -11.65 -9.13
C ARG A 151 17.48 -12.31 -8.86
N LYS A 152 17.22 -13.43 -9.53
CA LYS A 152 16.03 -14.25 -9.30
C LYS A 152 15.96 -14.75 -7.84
N GLY A 153 14.78 -14.69 -7.24
CA GLY A 153 14.49 -15.12 -5.88
C GLY A 153 14.71 -14.04 -4.81
N PHE A 154 15.19 -12.86 -5.21
CA PHE A 154 15.42 -11.76 -4.27
C PHE A 154 14.13 -11.28 -3.59
N TYR A 155 13.00 -11.27 -4.31
CA TYR A 155 11.72 -10.85 -3.71
C TYR A 155 11.31 -11.74 -2.54
N ARG A 156 11.47 -13.05 -2.66
CA ARG A 156 11.20 -13.97 -1.55
C ARG A 156 12.17 -13.76 -0.40
N GLU A 157 13.44 -13.57 -0.68
CA GLU A 157 14.46 -13.31 0.34
C GLU A 157 14.15 -12.03 1.12
N ILE A 158 13.90 -10.91 0.40
CA ILE A 158 13.71 -9.61 1.06
C ILE A 158 12.37 -9.53 1.81
N LEU A 159 11.29 -10.01 1.22
CA LEU A 159 9.95 -9.93 1.83
C LEU A 159 9.80 -10.96 2.95
N CYS A 160 10.06 -12.25 2.66
CA CYS A 160 9.78 -13.30 3.63
C CYS A 160 10.92 -13.46 4.65
N GLU A 161 12.18 -13.62 4.17
CA GLU A 161 13.29 -14.01 5.06
C GLU A 161 13.83 -12.82 5.86
N LYS A 162 13.94 -11.64 5.24
CA LYS A 162 14.43 -10.42 5.89
C LYS A 162 13.31 -9.60 6.52
N GLY A 163 12.21 -9.39 5.80
CA GLY A 163 11.09 -8.57 6.23
C GLY A 163 10.10 -9.27 7.15
N GLY A 164 10.11 -10.61 7.20
CA GLY A 164 9.12 -11.38 7.96
C GLY A 164 7.69 -11.16 7.47
N ILE A 165 7.52 -10.94 6.14
CA ILE A 165 6.23 -10.72 5.49
C ILE A 165 5.77 -12.03 4.86
N GLU A 166 4.57 -12.50 5.22
CA GLU A 166 4.03 -13.77 4.69
C GLU A 166 3.55 -13.64 3.26
N SER A 167 2.87 -12.55 2.95
CA SER A 167 2.34 -12.21 1.63
C SER A 167 2.10 -10.72 1.51
N CYS A 168 2.12 -10.24 0.27
CA CYS A 168 1.81 -8.87 -0.11
C CYS A 168 0.57 -8.85 -0.99
N GLN A 169 -0.29 -7.85 -0.81
CA GLN A 169 -1.44 -7.61 -1.67
C GLN A 169 -1.10 -6.50 -2.66
N VAL A 170 -1.00 -6.85 -3.94
CA VAL A 170 -0.50 -5.95 -4.98
C VAL A 170 -1.64 -5.42 -5.84
N ASN A 171 -1.75 -4.11 -5.95
CA ASN A 171 -2.57 -3.45 -6.94
C ASN A 171 -1.69 -3.03 -8.13
N ALA A 172 -1.76 -3.78 -9.22
CA ALA A 172 -1.01 -3.47 -10.43
C ALA A 172 -1.50 -2.13 -11.03
N LEU A 173 -0.55 -1.28 -11.47
CA LEU A 173 -0.86 0.05 -12.02
C LEU A 173 -1.07 0.01 -13.54
N GLU A 174 -0.62 -1.07 -14.20
CA GLU A 174 -0.66 -1.18 -15.67
C GLU A 174 -1.87 -1.93 -16.20
N GLN A 175 -2.54 -2.69 -15.33
CA GLN A 175 -3.67 -3.54 -15.74
C GLN A 175 -4.60 -3.84 -14.56
N PRO A 176 -5.88 -4.16 -14.82
CA PRO A 176 -6.86 -4.40 -13.75
C PRO A 176 -6.51 -5.57 -12.81
N PHE A 177 -5.88 -6.62 -13.35
CA PHE A 177 -5.41 -7.78 -12.58
C PHE A 177 -4.16 -8.36 -13.24
N ARG A 178 -3.10 -8.55 -12.48
CA ARG A 178 -1.85 -9.13 -12.97
C ARG A 178 -1.75 -10.61 -12.63
N LYS A 179 -1.42 -11.44 -13.62
CA LYS A 179 -1.00 -12.82 -13.39
C LYS A 179 0.48 -12.81 -13.00
N THR A 180 0.78 -13.17 -11.77
CA THR A 180 2.13 -13.14 -11.21
C THR A 180 2.77 -14.53 -11.17
N ALA A 181 4.11 -14.58 -11.24
CA ALA A 181 4.87 -15.82 -11.07
C ALA A 181 4.88 -16.34 -9.62
N MET A 182 4.54 -15.47 -8.66
CA MET A 182 4.53 -15.79 -7.21
C MET A 182 3.15 -15.52 -6.57
N PRO A 183 2.08 -16.21 -7.02
CA PRO A 183 0.71 -15.82 -6.71
C PRO A 183 0.34 -15.90 -5.22
N THR A 184 1.00 -16.73 -4.42
CA THR A 184 0.77 -16.81 -2.97
C THR A 184 1.61 -15.81 -2.17
N LEU A 185 2.64 -15.22 -2.78
CA LEU A 185 3.46 -14.17 -2.17
C LEU A 185 2.99 -12.78 -2.61
N LEU A 186 2.75 -12.59 -3.90
CA LEU A 186 2.30 -11.34 -4.51
C LEU A 186 0.83 -11.50 -4.93
N MET A 187 -0.06 -11.58 -3.94
CA MET A 187 -1.51 -11.70 -4.16
C MET A 187 -2.04 -10.42 -4.81
N GLN A 188 -3.02 -10.52 -5.70
CA GLN A 188 -3.46 -9.37 -6.47
C GLN A 188 -4.82 -8.84 -6.02
N ASP A 189 -4.97 -7.51 -6.08
CA ASP A 189 -6.27 -6.85 -6.11
C ASP A 189 -6.79 -6.75 -7.55
N ILE A 190 -8.10 -6.62 -7.73
CA ILE A 190 -8.68 -6.15 -9.00
C ILE A 190 -8.82 -4.63 -8.91
N SER A 191 -8.12 -3.89 -9.79
CA SER A 191 -8.30 -2.44 -9.89
C SER A 191 -9.63 -2.14 -10.58
N ILE A 192 -10.52 -1.44 -9.86
CA ILE A 192 -11.84 -1.06 -10.40
C ILE A 192 -11.90 0.40 -10.88
N VAL A 193 -10.79 1.13 -10.81
CA VAL A 193 -10.75 2.56 -11.21
C VAL A 193 -11.24 2.75 -12.65
N GLY A 194 -10.74 1.95 -13.59
CA GLY A 194 -11.16 2.03 -14.97
C GLY A 194 -12.58 1.50 -15.23
N MET A 195 -13.15 0.75 -14.29
CA MET A 195 -14.52 0.25 -14.41
C MET A 195 -15.55 1.37 -14.30
N PHE A 196 -15.27 2.44 -13.57
CA PHE A 196 -16.20 3.57 -13.43
C PHE A 196 -15.59 4.90 -13.88
N ALA A 197 -14.32 5.17 -13.63
CA ALA A 197 -13.66 6.45 -13.96
C ALA A 197 -12.83 6.38 -15.25
N GLY A 198 -12.52 5.20 -15.75
CA GLY A 198 -11.56 5.03 -16.83
C GLY A 198 -12.04 5.57 -18.17
N PRO A 199 -11.18 6.30 -18.88
CA PRO A 199 -11.42 6.69 -20.26
C PRO A 199 -11.25 5.51 -21.24
N ASP A 200 -10.49 4.48 -20.86
CA ASP A 200 -10.10 3.35 -21.73
C ASP A 200 -10.98 2.12 -21.47
N ILE A 201 -12.18 2.14 -22.07
CA ILE A 201 -13.09 1.01 -22.05
C ILE A 201 -12.44 -0.23 -22.66
N ASP A 202 -11.59 -0.07 -23.67
CA ASP A 202 -10.97 -1.18 -24.39
C ASP A 202 -10.04 -2.01 -23.50
N THR A 203 -9.30 -1.37 -22.60
CA THR A 203 -8.43 -2.07 -21.64
C THR A 203 -9.20 -3.12 -20.82
N TYR A 204 -10.45 -2.82 -20.48
CA TYR A 204 -11.30 -3.73 -19.71
C TYR A 204 -12.13 -4.67 -20.58
N ALA A 205 -12.61 -4.22 -21.73
CA ALA A 205 -13.52 -4.96 -22.61
C ALA A 205 -12.81 -6.01 -23.47
N LYS A 206 -11.62 -5.68 -24.00
CA LYS A 206 -10.87 -6.60 -24.87
C LYS A 206 -10.52 -7.94 -24.21
N PRO A 207 -10.00 -7.99 -22.97
CA PRO A 207 -9.74 -9.28 -22.33
C PRO A 207 -11.00 -10.11 -22.09
N ALA A 208 -12.15 -9.46 -21.93
CA ALA A 208 -13.45 -10.11 -21.77
C ALA A 208 -14.05 -10.59 -23.10
N GLY A 209 -13.53 -10.12 -24.23
CA GLY A 209 -14.09 -10.41 -25.56
C GLY A 209 -15.49 -9.81 -25.77
N ILE A 210 -15.80 -8.72 -25.08
CA ILE A 210 -17.12 -8.06 -25.09
C ILE A 210 -17.02 -6.77 -25.91
N GLU A 211 -17.84 -6.66 -26.96
CA GLU A 211 -18.06 -5.39 -27.66
C GLU A 211 -19.01 -4.54 -26.83
N VAL A 212 -18.58 -3.32 -26.47
CA VAL A 212 -19.34 -2.40 -25.62
C VAL A 212 -20.03 -1.35 -26.48
N LYS A 213 -21.37 -1.35 -26.47
CA LYS A 213 -22.22 -0.36 -27.14
C LYS A 213 -23.17 0.32 -26.14
N THR A 214 -23.55 -0.40 -25.12
CA THR A 214 -24.54 0.03 -24.12
C THR A 214 -23.99 -0.09 -22.71
N LEU A 215 -24.62 0.60 -21.75
CA LEU A 215 -24.31 0.47 -20.33
C LEU A 215 -24.48 -0.99 -19.86
N SER A 216 -25.43 -1.73 -20.41
CA SER A 216 -25.62 -3.16 -20.10
C SER A 216 -24.44 -4.02 -20.55
N ASP A 217 -23.82 -3.71 -21.68
CA ASP A 217 -22.60 -4.41 -22.12
C ASP A 217 -21.45 -4.10 -21.16
N TRP A 218 -21.37 -2.86 -20.66
CA TRP A 218 -20.35 -2.48 -19.70
C TRP A 218 -20.52 -3.21 -18.36
N TYR A 219 -21.73 -3.42 -17.89
CA TYR A 219 -21.99 -4.27 -16.71
C TYR A 219 -21.46 -5.68 -16.93
N ARG A 220 -21.63 -6.27 -18.10
CA ARG A 220 -21.09 -7.58 -18.42
C ARG A 220 -19.55 -7.62 -18.38
N VAL A 221 -18.89 -6.51 -18.74
CA VAL A 221 -17.44 -6.38 -18.61
C VAL A 221 -17.02 -6.38 -17.13
N ILE A 222 -17.70 -5.59 -16.29
CA ILE A 222 -17.44 -5.55 -14.84
C ILE A 222 -17.64 -6.95 -14.23
N ASP A 223 -18.77 -7.58 -14.52
CA ASP A 223 -19.10 -8.92 -14.02
C ASP A 223 -18.06 -9.94 -14.45
N TRP A 224 -17.61 -9.90 -15.71
CA TRP A 224 -16.58 -10.80 -16.22
C TRP A 224 -15.26 -10.69 -15.44
N TRP A 225 -14.81 -9.48 -15.11
CA TRP A 225 -13.59 -9.30 -14.33
C TRP A 225 -13.73 -9.87 -12.92
N ILE A 226 -14.87 -9.60 -12.27
CA ILE A 226 -15.14 -10.08 -10.91
C ILE A 226 -15.31 -11.60 -10.89
N GLU A 227 -16.04 -12.19 -11.84
CA GLU A 227 -16.27 -13.63 -11.90
C GLU A 227 -15.00 -14.41 -12.28
N THR A 228 -14.22 -13.88 -13.23
CA THR A 228 -13.00 -14.54 -13.70
C THR A 228 -11.87 -14.50 -12.69
N TYR A 229 -11.63 -13.35 -12.09
CA TYR A 229 -10.48 -13.14 -11.20
C TYR A 229 -10.83 -13.06 -9.72
N GLY A 230 -12.07 -12.86 -9.34
CA GLY A 230 -12.52 -12.80 -7.96
C GLY A 230 -12.11 -14.02 -7.10
N PRO A 231 -12.16 -15.26 -7.60
CA PRO A 231 -11.64 -16.41 -6.87
C PRO A 231 -10.15 -16.30 -6.47
N TYR A 232 -9.36 -15.53 -7.21
CA TYR A 232 -7.92 -15.35 -7.04
C TYR A 232 -7.54 -13.99 -6.43
N ALA A 233 -8.37 -12.98 -6.61
CA ALA A 233 -8.16 -11.65 -6.06
C ALA A 233 -8.46 -11.61 -4.56
N VAL A 234 -7.71 -10.79 -3.80
CA VAL A 234 -7.94 -10.62 -2.36
C VAL A 234 -8.93 -9.50 -2.07
N ALA A 235 -9.03 -8.51 -2.96
CA ALA A 235 -9.94 -7.38 -2.84
C ALA A 235 -10.21 -6.75 -4.22
N VAL A 236 -11.12 -5.79 -4.26
CA VAL A 236 -11.14 -4.77 -5.31
C VAL A 236 -10.53 -3.49 -4.77
N LYS A 237 -9.84 -2.71 -5.62
CA LYS A 237 -9.14 -1.49 -5.21
C LYS A 237 -9.50 -0.30 -6.08
N SER A 238 -9.74 0.85 -5.44
CA SER A 238 -9.87 2.14 -6.11
C SER A 238 -8.95 3.19 -5.49
N GLN A 239 -8.20 3.88 -6.32
CA GLN A 239 -7.46 5.11 -6.01
C GLN A 239 -8.09 6.36 -6.65
N ASN A 240 -9.37 6.35 -6.94
CA ASN A 240 -10.04 7.46 -7.62
C ASN A 240 -10.08 8.76 -6.78
N ALA A 241 -9.79 8.65 -5.47
CA ALA A 241 -9.63 9.78 -4.56
C ALA A 241 -8.61 10.82 -5.05
N TYR A 242 -7.63 10.43 -5.86
CA TYR A 242 -6.70 11.36 -6.51
C TYR A 242 -7.40 12.31 -7.50
N GLY A 243 -8.45 11.86 -8.15
CA GLY A 243 -9.17 12.62 -9.19
C GLY A 243 -10.42 13.36 -8.69
N ARG A 244 -11.09 12.84 -7.64
CA ARG A 244 -12.37 13.34 -7.15
C ARG A 244 -12.59 13.03 -5.66
N ASP A 245 -13.64 13.61 -5.06
CA ASP A 245 -14.16 13.16 -3.77
C ASP A 245 -14.70 11.73 -3.86
N ILE A 246 -14.64 10.98 -2.75
CA ILE A 246 -15.20 9.63 -2.64
C ILE A 246 -16.66 9.66 -2.15
N ASP A 247 -17.37 10.72 -2.46
CA ASP A 247 -18.74 11.06 -2.10
C ASP A 247 -19.77 10.45 -3.05
N TYR A 248 -19.60 9.18 -3.41
CA TYR A 248 -20.43 8.50 -4.39
C TYR A 248 -21.92 8.46 -3.98
N GLU A 249 -22.80 8.87 -4.88
CA GLU A 249 -24.26 8.87 -4.72
C GLU A 249 -24.89 7.65 -5.42
N ASP A 250 -25.99 7.13 -4.90
CA ASP A 250 -26.74 6.05 -5.57
C ASP A 250 -27.55 6.64 -6.73
N VAL A 251 -26.94 6.68 -7.91
CA VAL A 251 -27.51 7.23 -9.13
C VAL A 251 -28.28 6.13 -9.88
N PRO A 252 -29.56 6.34 -10.22
CA PRO A 252 -30.36 5.34 -10.96
C PRO A 252 -29.90 5.18 -12.41
N VAL A 253 -30.16 4.00 -12.98
CA VAL A 253 -29.77 3.63 -14.35
C VAL A 253 -30.38 4.55 -15.41
N GLU A 254 -31.58 5.07 -15.16
CA GLU A 254 -32.30 6.00 -16.05
C GLU A 254 -31.52 7.30 -16.26
N GLN A 255 -30.74 7.72 -15.29
CA GLN A 255 -29.88 8.90 -15.38
C GLN A 255 -28.50 8.54 -15.96
N ALA A 256 -27.92 7.41 -15.57
CA ALA A 256 -26.58 7.00 -16.01
C ALA A 256 -26.55 6.53 -17.47
N GLY A 257 -27.62 5.87 -17.96
CA GLY A 257 -27.69 5.31 -19.31
C GLY A 257 -27.49 6.33 -20.43
N PRO A 258 -28.23 7.47 -20.44
CA PRO A 258 -28.01 8.53 -21.44
C PRO A 258 -26.59 9.10 -21.42
N VAL A 259 -26.00 9.29 -20.23
CA VAL A 259 -24.62 9.79 -20.08
C VAL A 259 -23.60 8.77 -20.61
N PHE A 260 -23.82 7.47 -20.36
CA PHE A 260 -22.97 6.44 -20.93
C PHE A 260 -23.06 6.42 -22.47
N THR A 261 -24.26 6.56 -23.04
CA THR A 261 -24.44 6.64 -24.50
C THR A 261 -23.69 7.85 -25.09
N LYS A 262 -23.81 9.02 -24.45
CA LYS A 262 -23.08 10.23 -24.84
C LYS A 262 -21.56 10.01 -24.80
N ARG A 263 -21.04 9.35 -23.76
CA ARG A 263 -19.62 8.97 -23.69
C ARG A 263 -19.20 8.05 -24.85
N MET A 264 -20.05 7.06 -25.18
CA MET A 264 -19.76 6.11 -26.26
C MET A 264 -19.81 6.73 -27.66
N SER A 265 -20.54 7.83 -27.85
CA SER A 265 -20.52 8.61 -29.10
C SER A 265 -19.28 9.49 -29.27
N GLY A 266 -18.42 9.55 -28.24
CA GLY A 266 -17.19 10.39 -28.25
C GLY A 266 -17.45 11.84 -27.89
N GLU A 267 -18.61 12.16 -27.38
CA GLU A 267 -18.95 13.50 -26.90
C GLU A 267 -18.33 13.78 -25.52
N ASP A 268 -17.90 15.03 -25.30
CA ASP A 268 -17.37 15.46 -24.01
C ASP A 268 -18.46 15.46 -22.93
N LEU A 269 -18.14 14.88 -21.79
CA LEU A 269 -18.96 14.92 -20.59
C LEU A 269 -18.64 16.17 -19.76
N THR A 270 -19.66 16.85 -19.29
CA THR A 270 -19.51 17.86 -18.23
C THR A 270 -19.00 17.18 -16.93
N SER A 271 -18.46 17.96 -15.99
CA SER A 271 -18.03 17.43 -14.70
C SER A 271 -19.17 16.76 -13.92
N GLN A 272 -20.39 17.29 -14.04
CA GLN A 272 -21.58 16.74 -13.39
C GLN A 272 -22.01 15.41 -14.03
N GLU A 273 -22.06 15.33 -15.36
CA GLU A 273 -22.33 14.07 -16.08
C GLU A 273 -21.30 13.01 -15.76
N ARG A 274 -20.03 13.39 -15.72
CA ARG A 274 -18.93 12.47 -15.36
C ARG A 274 -19.14 11.94 -13.94
N LYS A 275 -19.38 12.81 -12.95
CA LYS A 275 -19.64 12.39 -11.56
C LYS A 275 -20.82 11.41 -11.49
N LEU A 276 -21.91 11.73 -12.15
CA LEU A 276 -23.15 10.93 -12.17
C LEU A 276 -22.88 9.50 -12.71
N LEU A 277 -22.16 9.38 -13.82
CA LEU A 277 -21.82 8.09 -14.41
C LEU A 277 -20.85 7.30 -13.53
N GLU A 278 -19.82 7.96 -12.99
CA GLU A 278 -18.84 7.35 -12.09
C GLU A 278 -19.50 6.86 -10.80
N ASP A 279 -20.42 7.63 -10.23
CA ASP A 279 -21.15 7.25 -9.02
C ASP A 279 -21.99 5.99 -9.26
N HIS A 280 -22.73 5.95 -10.35
CA HIS A 280 -23.53 4.78 -10.73
C HIS A 280 -22.67 3.52 -10.91
N LEU A 281 -21.57 3.63 -11.66
CA LEU A 281 -20.69 2.50 -11.94
C LEU A 281 -19.87 2.07 -10.72
N PHE A 282 -19.54 2.99 -9.83
CA PHE A 282 -18.94 2.66 -8.55
C PHE A 282 -19.85 1.72 -7.74
N TRP A 283 -21.10 2.10 -7.56
CA TRP A 283 -22.06 1.28 -6.81
C TRP A 283 -22.33 -0.07 -7.49
N TYR A 284 -22.37 -0.11 -8.82
CA TYR A 284 -22.44 -1.39 -9.54
C TYR A 284 -21.24 -2.27 -9.21
N SER A 285 -20.03 -1.72 -9.27
CA SER A 285 -18.79 -2.44 -8.95
C SER A 285 -18.74 -2.91 -7.49
N VAL A 286 -19.18 -2.09 -6.54
CA VAL A 286 -19.29 -2.46 -5.12
C VAL A 286 -20.27 -3.61 -4.91
N LYS A 287 -21.45 -3.57 -5.54
CA LYS A 287 -22.45 -4.65 -5.47
C LYS A 287 -21.87 -5.96 -6.04
N ALA A 288 -21.21 -5.91 -7.20
CA ALA A 288 -20.55 -7.08 -7.81
C ALA A 288 -19.43 -7.65 -6.91
N ALA A 289 -18.56 -6.81 -6.35
CA ALA A 289 -17.50 -7.21 -5.44
C ALA A 289 -18.07 -7.84 -4.15
N THR A 290 -19.10 -7.25 -3.56
CA THR A 290 -19.78 -7.75 -2.37
C THR A 290 -20.37 -9.15 -2.60
N LYS A 291 -21.06 -9.35 -3.74
CA LYS A 291 -21.59 -10.65 -4.17
C LYS A 291 -20.48 -11.71 -4.30
N ALA A 292 -19.29 -11.30 -4.77
CA ALA A 292 -18.11 -12.15 -4.90
C ALA A 292 -17.32 -12.30 -3.57
N ASN A 293 -17.84 -11.79 -2.45
CA ASN A 293 -17.18 -11.79 -1.14
C ASN A 293 -15.80 -11.10 -1.14
N LEU A 294 -15.63 -10.06 -1.95
CA LEU A 294 -14.41 -9.25 -2.03
C LEU A 294 -14.57 -7.96 -1.21
N PRO A 295 -13.62 -7.61 -0.33
CA PRO A 295 -13.56 -6.29 0.28
C PRO A 295 -13.28 -5.21 -0.77
N VAL A 296 -13.72 -4.00 -0.48
CA VAL A 296 -13.52 -2.81 -1.32
C VAL A 296 -12.49 -1.90 -0.65
N LYS A 297 -11.27 -1.88 -1.17
CA LYS A 297 -10.20 -0.99 -0.71
C LYS A 297 -10.34 0.37 -1.38
N LEU A 298 -10.38 1.42 -0.58
CA LEU A 298 -10.48 2.80 -1.05
C LEU A 298 -9.29 3.61 -0.55
N HIS A 299 -8.59 4.26 -1.47
CA HIS A 299 -7.61 5.28 -1.12
C HIS A 299 -8.29 6.42 -0.40
N THR A 300 -7.74 6.85 0.73
CA THR A 300 -8.16 8.04 1.50
C THR A 300 -6.95 8.85 1.94
N GLY A 301 -7.17 10.14 2.22
CA GLY A 301 -6.12 11.00 2.76
C GLY A 301 -5.06 11.40 1.73
N TYR A 302 -3.83 11.50 2.19
CA TYR A 302 -2.67 12.07 1.50
C TYR A 302 -2.44 11.50 0.10
N TYR A 303 -1.88 12.32 -0.81
CA TYR A 303 -1.55 11.94 -2.18
C TYR A 303 -0.05 11.75 -2.35
N ALA A 304 0.35 10.68 -3.02
CA ALA A 304 1.72 10.49 -3.44
C ALA A 304 2.09 11.44 -4.59
N GLY A 305 3.36 11.86 -4.64
CA GLY A 305 3.88 12.67 -5.73
C GLY A 305 3.62 14.17 -5.60
N GLN A 306 4.01 14.90 -6.64
CA GLN A 306 3.89 16.35 -6.78
C GLN A 306 2.65 16.72 -7.61
N ASN A 307 1.50 16.20 -7.24
CA ASN A 307 0.22 16.55 -7.88
C ASN A 307 -0.59 17.46 -6.93
N GLY A 308 -1.31 18.40 -7.48
CA GLY A 308 -2.11 19.32 -6.67
C GLY A 308 -3.03 18.59 -5.70
N MET A 309 -2.75 18.70 -4.39
CA MET A 309 -3.50 18.04 -3.32
C MET A 309 -4.43 19.03 -2.64
N PRO A 310 -5.74 19.05 -2.95
CA PRO A 310 -6.69 19.94 -2.31
C PRO A 310 -7.07 19.40 -0.92
N LEU A 311 -6.61 20.05 0.14
CA LEU A 311 -6.91 19.68 1.53
C LEU A 311 -8.41 19.63 1.81
N SER A 312 -9.20 20.49 1.15
CA SER A 312 -10.67 20.49 1.24
C SER A 312 -11.29 19.15 0.80
N ARG A 313 -10.66 18.44 -0.13
CA ARG A 313 -11.09 17.11 -0.54
C ARG A 313 -10.74 16.06 0.51
N LEU A 314 -9.54 16.15 1.07
CA LEU A 314 -9.08 15.20 2.07
C LEU A 314 -9.91 15.24 3.36
N ILE A 315 -10.30 16.43 3.81
CA ILE A 315 -11.11 16.59 5.04
C ILE A 315 -12.50 15.95 4.92
N ASN A 316 -13.01 15.80 3.70
CA ASN A 316 -14.31 15.18 3.44
C ASN A 316 -14.25 13.64 3.45
N ASN A 317 -13.06 13.03 3.39
CA ASN A 317 -12.93 11.57 3.29
C ASN A 317 -13.60 10.80 4.44
N PRO A 318 -13.47 11.19 5.73
CA PRO A 318 -14.14 10.48 6.82
C PRO A 318 -15.68 10.54 6.75
N ASP A 319 -16.26 11.68 6.37
CA ASP A 319 -17.71 11.79 6.19
C ASP A 319 -18.20 10.94 5.01
N SER A 320 -17.50 10.99 3.88
CA SER A 320 -17.77 10.12 2.73
C SER A 320 -17.66 8.64 3.11
N ALA A 321 -16.66 8.25 3.89
CA ALA A 321 -16.52 6.88 4.39
C ALA A 321 -17.70 6.44 5.25
N ALA A 322 -18.19 7.32 6.13
CA ALA A 322 -19.38 7.05 6.94
C ALA A 322 -20.63 6.83 6.09
N ARG A 323 -20.82 7.66 5.06
CA ARG A 323 -21.94 7.51 4.10
C ARG A 323 -21.87 6.19 3.34
N LEU A 324 -20.72 5.84 2.78
CA LEU A 324 -20.52 4.58 2.06
C LEU A 324 -20.87 3.37 2.94
N CYS A 325 -20.43 3.36 4.19
CA CYS A 325 -20.73 2.29 5.12
C CYS A 325 -22.22 2.19 5.44
N LYS A 326 -22.91 3.32 5.55
CA LYS A 326 -24.35 3.38 5.80
C LYS A 326 -25.16 2.87 4.62
N GLU A 327 -24.79 3.25 3.39
CA GLU A 327 -25.53 2.95 2.17
C GLU A 327 -25.33 1.50 1.69
N ALA A 328 -24.18 0.88 2.00
CA ALA A 328 -23.89 -0.52 1.67
C ALA A 328 -23.46 -1.32 2.90
N PRO A 329 -24.36 -1.65 3.83
CA PRO A 329 -24.03 -2.31 5.08
C PRO A 329 -23.42 -3.72 4.90
N ASP A 330 -23.70 -4.39 3.79
CA ASP A 330 -23.17 -5.71 3.45
C ASP A 330 -21.80 -5.67 2.79
N ALA A 331 -21.36 -4.51 2.29
CA ALA A 331 -20.03 -4.34 1.71
C ALA A 331 -18.98 -4.15 2.82
N ARG A 332 -17.81 -4.74 2.65
CA ARG A 332 -16.65 -4.51 3.54
C ARG A 332 -15.76 -3.45 2.94
N PHE A 333 -15.77 -2.25 3.51
CA PHE A 333 -14.91 -1.14 3.08
C PHE A 333 -13.61 -1.12 3.88
N VAL A 334 -12.48 -1.07 3.17
CA VAL A 334 -11.14 -0.90 3.75
C VAL A 334 -10.64 0.50 3.37
N PHE A 335 -10.69 1.42 4.33
CA PHE A 335 -10.22 2.79 4.16
C PHE A 335 -8.72 2.85 4.43
N MET A 336 -7.95 3.18 3.40
CA MET A 336 -6.49 3.11 3.42
C MET A 336 -5.88 4.42 3.91
N HIS A 337 -4.64 4.33 4.40
CA HIS A 337 -3.79 5.49 4.77
C HIS A 337 -4.35 6.34 5.91
N ILE A 338 -5.27 5.78 6.72
CA ILE A 338 -5.89 6.41 7.91
C ILE A 338 -6.50 7.79 7.66
N CYS A 339 -6.88 8.14 6.42
CA CYS A 339 -7.30 9.50 6.05
C CYS A 339 -6.28 10.60 6.39
N TYR A 340 -4.97 10.30 6.51
CA TYR A 340 -3.97 11.29 6.88
C TYR A 340 -4.07 12.56 6.00
N PRO A 341 -4.03 13.80 6.55
CA PRO A 341 -3.74 14.16 7.93
C PRO A 341 -4.97 14.17 8.87
N TYR A 342 -6.18 13.88 8.40
CA TYR A 342 -7.43 13.92 9.17
C TYR A 342 -7.77 12.54 9.75
N TYR A 343 -6.79 11.96 10.49
CA TYR A 343 -6.86 10.56 10.95
C TYR A 343 -7.64 10.37 12.26
N GLU A 344 -7.98 11.42 12.96
CA GLU A 344 -8.79 11.29 14.20
C GLU A 344 -10.27 11.04 13.87
N GLU A 345 -10.76 11.64 12.81
CA GLU A 345 -12.16 11.55 12.41
C GLU A 345 -12.54 10.13 11.95
N ILE A 346 -11.62 9.42 11.28
CA ILE A 346 -11.86 8.04 10.81
C ILE A 346 -12.01 7.03 11.97
N LEU A 347 -11.52 7.35 13.17
CA LEU A 347 -11.73 6.54 14.36
C LEU A 347 -13.23 6.43 14.71
N SER A 348 -13.99 7.51 14.50
CA SER A 348 -15.42 7.52 14.71
C SER A 348 -16.14 6.58 13.75
N VAL A 349 -15.72 6.54 12.49
CA VAL A 349 -16.26 5.64 11.47
C VAL A 349 -15.97 4.19 11.84
N ALA A 350 -14.74 3.86 12.22
CA ALA A 350 -14.35 2.52 12.64
C ALA A 350 -15.10 2.04 13.88
N LYS A 351 -15.37 2.96 14.84
CA LYS A 351 -16.14 2.65 16.04
C LYS A 351 -17.62 2.41 15.75
N HIS A 352 -18.19 3.14 14.81
CA HIS A 352 -19.63 3.18 14.58
C HIS A 352 -20.14 2.13 13.59
N TYR A 353 -19.42 1.92 12.47
CA TYR A 353 -19.87 1.04 11.39
C TYR A 353 -19.24 -0.33 11.44
N THR A 354 -20.03 -1.40 11.40
CA THR A 354 -19.57 -2.81 11.45
C THR A 354 -18.73 -3.19 10.24
N ASN A 355 -18.96 -2.57 9.11
CA ASN A 355 -18.37 -2.85 7.81
C ASN A 355 -17.23 -1.89 7.41
N ALA A 356 -16.81 -0.99 8.32
CA ALA A 356 -15.65 -0.12 8.14
C ALA A 356 -14.39 -0.79 8.70
N TYR A 357 -13.37 -0.94 7.89
CA TYR A 357 -12.04 -1.43 8.26
C TYR A 357 -11.01 -0.34 7.94
N ILE A 358 -10.03 -0.15 8.80
CA ILE A 358 -9.01 0.89 8.62
C ILE A 358 -7.67 0.23 8.33
N ASP A 359 -7.00 0.71 7.29
CA ASP A 359 -5.68 0.21 6.89
C ASP A 359 -4.62 1.28 7.09
N MET A 360 -3.61 0.95 7.88
CA MET A 360 -2.46 1.82 8.16
C MET A 360 -1.38 1.74 7.08
N CYS A 361 -1.63 1.04 5.96
CA CYS A 361 -0.67 0.98 4.87
C CYS A 361 -0.15 2.39 4.52
N TRP A 362 1.13 2.50 4.15
CA TRP A 362 1.83 3.74 3.86
C TRP A 362 1.98 4.74 5.04
N SER A 363 1.04 4.79 5.98
CA SER A 363 1.01 5.83 7.03
C SER A 363 2.27 5.87 7.90
N TRP A 364 2.94 4.74 8.10
CA TRP A 364 4.18 4.68 8.90
C TRP A 364 5.36 5.44 8.30
N ILE A 365 5.33 5.69 7.00
CA ILE A 365 6.37 6.45 6.30
C ILE A 365 5.89 7.82 5.82
N ILE A 366 4.58 8.08 5.84
CA ILE A 366 4.09 9.46 5.73
C ILE A 366 4.46 10.23 7.00
N ASN A 367 4.09 9.68 8.17
CA ASN A 367 4.38 10.27 9.47
C ASN A 367 4.39 9.17 10.55
N PRO A 368 5.56 8.64 10.92
CA PRO A 368 5.65 7.54 11.88
C PRO A 368 5.14 7.88 13.28
N ILE A 369 5.17 9.16 13.67
CA ILE A 369 4.67 9.62 14.96
C ILE A 369 3.14 9.61 14.94
N ALA A 370 2.52 10.20 13.91
CA ALA A 370 1.07 10.21 13.76
C ALA A 370 0.50 8.79 13.64
N ALA A 371 1.18 7.91 12.89
CA ALA A 371 0.78 6.49 12.75
C ALA A 371 0.83 5.75 14.11
N LYS A 372 1.88 5.95 14.91
CA LYS A 372 1.98 5.38 16.26
C LYS A 372 0.85 5.90 17.16
N ASP A 373 0.60 7.20 17.17
CA ASP A 373 -0.44 7.82 17.98
C ASP A 373 -1.84 7.40 17.53
N PHE A 374 -2.06 7.26 16.23
CA PHE A 374 -3.29 6.72 15.68
C PHE A 374 -3.55 5.30 16.19
N LEU A 375 -2.58 4.38 16.07
CA LEU A 375 -2.73 3.01 16.54
C LEU A 375 -3.05 2.95 18.04
N LYS A 376 -2.36 3.74 18.84
CA LYS A 376 -2.59 3.84 20.27
C LYS A 376 -4.02 4.29 20.60
N LYS A 377 -4.50 5.35 19.94
CA LYS A 377 -5.88 5.84 20.08
C LYS A 377 -6.90 4.82 19.58
N TYR A 378 -6.60 4.16 18.44
CA TYR A 378 -7.48 3.18 17.83
C TYR A 378 -7.80 2.02 18.78
N LEU A 379 -6.77 1.42 19.40
CA LEU A 379 -6.90 0.24 20.23
C LEU A 379 -7.74 0.44 21.51
N VAL A 380 -7.93 1.70 21.95
CA VAL A 380 -8.82 2.04 23.06
C VAL A 380 -10.15 2.66 22.61
N THR A 381 -10.33 2.89 21.30
CA THR A 381 -11.53 3.53 20.74
C THR A 381 -12.41 2.56 19.97
N ALA A 382 -11.85 1.78 19.07
CA ALA A 382 -12.58 0.92 18.14
C ALA A 382 -12.18 -0.56 18.31
N PRO A 383 -13.03 -1.52 17.85
CA PRO A 383 -12.72 -2.95 17.93
C PRO A 383 -11.43 -3.30 17.18
N ALA A 384 -10.49 -3.94 17.87
CA ALA A 384 -9.17 -4.27 17.34
C ALA A 384 -9.18 -5.22 16.12
N ASN A 385 -10.27 -5.96 15.89
CA ASN A 385 -10.43 -6.86 14.74
C ASN A 385 -10.74 -6.14 13.42
N LYS A 386 -10.71 -4.82 13.40
CA LYS A 386 -11.07 -3.99 12.22
C LYS A 386 -9.91 -3.09 11.77
N ILE A 387 -8.71 -3.28 12.28
CA ILE A 387 -7.52 -2.55 11.88
C ILE A 387 -6.52 -3.49 11.20
N LEU A 388 -5.89 -2.99 10.15
CA LEU A 388 -4.78 -3.57 9.40
C LEU A 388 -3.57 -2.67 9.61
N THR A 389 -2.44 -3.22 10.01
CA THR A 389 -1.34 -2.38 10.52
C THR A 389 -0.16 -2.24 9.58
N PHE A 390 -0.14 -2.94 8.44
CA PHE A 390 0.98 -2.82 7.51
C PHE A 390 0.56 -2.99 6.06
N GLY A 391 1.06 -2.12 5.21
CA GLY A 391 1.11 -2.17 3.77
C GLY A 391 2.23 -1.25 3.30
N GLY A 392 3.14 -1.75 2.47
CA GLY A 392 4.33 -1.01 2.07
C GLY A 392 4.04 0.12 1.11
N ASP A 393 3.14 -0.13 0.18
CA ASP A 393 2.67 0.81 -0.86
C ASP A 393 3.80 1.26 -1.83
N TYR A 394 4.77 0.39 -2.09
CA TYR A 394 5.95 0.70 -2.90
C TYR A 394 5.92 0.08 -4.30
N ILE A 395 6.60 0.72 -5.24
CA ILE A 395 6.96 0.16 -6.55
C ILE A 395 8.26 -0.64 -6.46
N PRO A 396 9.38 -0.09 -5.90
CA PRO A 396 10.59 -0.86 -5.61
C PRO A 396 10.42 -1.71 -4.35
N VAL A 397 10.97 -2.93 -4.36
CA VAL A 397 10.79 -3.88 -3.24
C VAL A 397 11.70 -3.59 -2.04
N GLU A 398 12.85 -2.95 -2.23
CA GLU A 398 13.83 -2.75 -1.16
C GLU A 398 13.30 -1.85 -0.03
N PRO A 399 12.66 -0.71 -0.29
CA PRO A 399 12.14 0.15 0.77
C PRO A 399 11.05 -0.51 1.62
N VAL A 400 10.38 -1.56 1.11
CA VAL A 400 9.39 -2.34 1.90
C VAL A 400 10.03 -2.90 3.16
N LEU A 401 11.28 -3.38 3.07
CA LEU A 401 12.04 -3.87 4.24
C LEU A 401 12.22 -2.77 5.30
N GLY A 402 12.66 -1.59 4.87
CA GLY A 402 12.84 -0.46 5.78
C GLY A 402 11.52 0.02 6.39
N HIS A 403 10.47 0.08 5.59
CA HIS A 403 9.12 0.41 6.05
C HIS A 403 8.60 -0.61 7.08
N ALA A 404 8.79 -1.91 6.85
CA ALA A 404 8.40 -2.95 7.81
C ALA A 404 9.10 -2.80 9.17
N VAL A 405 10.36 -2.33 9.19
CA VAL A 405 11.09 -2.02 10.43
C VAL A 405 10.48 -0.80 11.13
N VAL A 406 10.18 0.27 10.38
CA VAL A 406 9.52 1.47 10.94
C VAL A 406 8.16 1.12 11.53
N ALA A 407 7.36 0.34 10.81
CA ALA A 407 6.04 -0.12 11.25
C ALA A 407 6.12 -0.95 12.53
N ARG A 408 6.99 -1.98 12.57
CA ARG A 408 7.18 -2.82 13.77
C ARG A 408 7.61 -1.98 14.98
N ARG A 409 8.51 -1.02 14.78
CA ARG A 409 8.90 -0.10 15.86
C ARG A 409 7.72 0.72 16.36
N GLY A 410 6.90 1.26 15.45
CA GLY A 410 5.71 2.04 15.80
C GLY A 410 4.66 1.21 16.54
N ILE A 411 4.38 -0.01 16.07
CA ILE A 411 3.46 -0.97 16.71
C ILE A 411 3.96 -1.30 18.13
N ALA A 412 5.25 -1.66 18.25
CA ALA A 412 5.83 -2.01 19.55
C ALA A 412 5.79 -0.84 20.53
N LEU A 413 6.04 0.39 20.10
CA LEU A 413 5.93 1.58 20.94
C LEU A 413 4.48 1.84 21.36
N ALA A 414 3.51 1.77 20.43
CA ALA A 414 2.10 1.97 20.76
C ALA A 414 1.59 0.98 21.82
N LEU A 415 1.89 -0.31 21.62
CA LEU A 415 1.52 -1.36 22.59
C LEU A 415 2.24 -1.18 23.92
N SER A 416 3.54 -0.85 23.91
CA SER A 416 4.32 -0.62 25.14
C SER A 416 3.78 0.55 25.94
N GLU A 417 3.48 1.66 25.29
CA GLU A 417 2.91 2.85 25.94
C GLU A 417 1.55 2.54 26.59
N LEU A 418 0.68 1.78 25.90
CA LEU A 418 -0.62 1.38 26.45
C LEU A 418 -0.49 0.49 27.71
N VAL A 419 0.52 -0.40 27.73
CA VAL A 419 0.80 -1.23 28.91
C VAL A 419 1.42 -0.41 30.04
N GLU A 420 2.40 0.43 29.73
CA GLU A 420 3.09 1.31 30.72
C GLU A 420 2.13 2.31 31.37
N GLU A 421 1.11 2.77 30.64
CA GLU A 421 0.06 3.66 31.12
C GLU A 421 -1.11 2.93 31.82
N GLY A 422 -1.10 1.59 31.85
CA GLY A 422 -2.12 0.78 32.51
C GLY A 422 -3.43 0.59 31.73
N TRP A 423 -3.49 0.97 30.45
CA TRP A 423 -4.66 0.74 29.60
C TRP A 423 -4.80 -0.70 29.11
N LEU A 424 -3.68 -1.43 29.00
CA LEU A 424 -3.64 -2.83 28.60
C LEU A 424 -2.77 -3.63 29.58
N SER A 425 -3.09 -4.93 29.76
CA SER A 425 -2.13 -5.87 30.36
C SER A 425 -1.10 -6.32 29.31
N LEU A 426 0.03 -6.88 29.78
CA LEU A 426 1.06 -7.41 28.90
C LEU A 426 0.52 -8.57 28.05
N ASP A 427 -0.28 -9.48 28.64
CA ASP A 427 -0.89 -10.60 27.90
C ASP A 427 -1.84 -10.12 26.80
N ARG A 428 -2.61 -9.05 27.06
CA ARG A 428 -3.46 -8.43 26.04
C ARG A 428 -2.67 -7.81 24.91
N ALA A 429 -1.54 -7.17 25.21
CA ALA A 429 -0.66 -6.62 24.19
C ALA A 429 -0.04 -7.71 23.29
N ASP A 430 0.28 -8.88 23.88
CA ASP A 430 0.77 -10.05 23.14
C ASP A 430 -0.29 -10.61 22.16
N GLU A 431 -1.53 -10.82 22.64
CA GLU A 431 -2.67 -11.24 21.81
C GLU A 431 -2.98 -10.22 20.68
N LEU A 432 -2.95 -8.93 21.01
CA LEU A 432 -3.21 -7.88 20.03
C LEU A 432 -2.14 -7.82 18.94
N ALA A 433 -0.88 -8.07 19.26
CA ALA A 433 0.18 -8.08 18.26
C ALA A 433 -0.10 -9.08 17.13
N ASP A 434 -0.50 -10.31 17.46
CA ASP A 434 -0.87 -11.31 16.43
C ASP A 434 -2.12 -10.89 15.66
N MET A 435 -3.16 -10.43 16.38
CA MET A 435 -4.42 -10.02 15.79
C MET A 435 -4.22 -8.92 14.74
N ILE A 436 -3.52 -7.84 15.08
CA ILE A 436 -3.40 -6.64 14.21
C ILE A 436 -2.33 -6.76 13.14
N MET A 437 -1.31 -7.62 13.33
CA MET A 437 -0.22 -7.76 12.36
C MET A 437 -0.51 -8.78 11.27
N HIS A 438 -1.36 -9.77 11.53
CA HIS A 438 -1.69 -10.78 10.52
C HIS A 438 -3.11 -11.37 10.58
N ASP A 439 -3.68 -11.66 11.78
CA ASP A 439 -4.95 -12.42 11.85
C ASP A 439 -6.14 -11.65 11.27
N ASN A 440 -6.19 -10.34 11.48
CA ASN A 440 -7.22 -9.49 10.89
C ASN A 440 -7.17 -9.55 9.35
N ALA A 441 -5.99 -9.39 8.76
CA ALA A 441 -5.83 -9.47 7.32
C ALA A 441 -6.23 -10.84 6.77
N ARG A 442 -5.84 -11.93 7.44
CA ARG A 442 -6.24 -13.30 7.07
C ARG A 442 -7.75 -13.46 7.00
N LYS A 443 -8.48 -12.90 7.98
CA LYS A 443 -9.95 -12.99 8.06
C LYS A 443 -10.64 -12.05 7.07
N ILE A 444 -10.25 -10.78 7.05
CA ILE A 444 -10.89 -9.74 6.23
C ILE A 444 -10.81 -10.09 4.74
N PHE A 445 -9.65 -10.57 4.29
CA PHE A 445 -9.38 -10.91 2.89
C PHE A 445 -9.56 -12.41 2.56
N ASN A 446 -10.02 -13.20 3.51
CA ASN A 446 -10.21 -14.67 3.35
C ASN A 446 -8.96 -15.36 2.79
N LEU A 447 -7.78 -15.01 3.30
CA LEU A 447 -6.49 -15.45 2.76
C LEU A 447 -6.30 -17.00 2.76
N PRO A 448 -6.83 -17.78 3.72
CA PRO A 448 -6.72 -19.24 3.66
C PRO A 448 -7.34 -19.84 2.40
N GLU A 449 -8.51 -19.38 1.98
CA GLU A 449 -9.18 -19.82 0.75
C GLU A 449 -8.44 -19.30 -0.50
N LYS A 450 -8.04 -18.03 -0.47
CA LYS A 450 -7.27 -17.44 -1.57
C LYS A 450 -5.96 -18.17 -1.80
N ASN A 451 -5.22 -18.50 -0.74
CA ASN A 451 -3.98 -19.29 -0.82
C ASN A 451 -4.21 -20.67 -1.43
N LYS A 452 -5.33 -21.34 -1.11
CA LYS A 452 -5.68 -22.63 -1.71
C LYS A 452 -5.88 -22.48 -3.23
N ASN A 453 -6.65 -21.48 -3.65
CA ASN A 453 -6.93 -21.24 -5.07
C ASN A 453 -5.65 -20.84 -5.82
N LEU A 454 -4.88 -19.89 -5.28
CA LEU A 454 -3.63 -19.40 -5.86
C LEU A 454 -2.53 -20.46 -5.88
N GLY A 455 -2.49 -21.38 -4.91
CA GLY A 455 -1.55 -22.50 -4.89
C GLY A 455 -1.78 -23.52 -5.99
N ALA A 456 -3.00 -23.58 -6.55
CA ALA A 456 -3.38 -24.48 -7.63
C ALA A 456 -3.10 -23.92 -9.03
N VAL A 457 -2.96 -22.58 -9.19
CA VAL A 457 -2.73 -21.98 -10.51
C VAL A 457 -1.26 -22.03 -10.91
N ARG A 458 -1.04 -22.06 -12.23
CA ARG A 458 0.29 -21.93 -12.87
C ARG A 458 0.18 -20.88 -13.95
N TRP A 459 0.35 -19.63 -13.57
CA TRP A 459 0.40 -18.56 -14.54
C TRP A 459 1.77 -18.49 -15.21
N PRO A 460 1.84 -18.05 -16.48
CA PRO A 460 3.13 -17.86 -17.13
C PRO A 460 4.02 -16.91 -16.34
N ALA A 461 5.27 -17.32 -16.14
CA ALA A 461 6.28 -16.48 -15.49
C ALA A 461 6.73 -15.36 -16.44
#